data_677dea711cb68c9578bf8bc971fdd7fc
#
_entry.id   677dea711cb68c9578bf8bc971fdd7fc
#
_cell.length_a   1.000
_cell.length_b   1.000
_cell.length_c   1.000
_cell.angle_alpha   90.00
_cell.angle_beta   90.00
_cell.angle_gamma   90.00
#
_symmetry.space_group_name_H-M   'P 1'
#
loop_
_entity.id
_entity.type
_entity.pdbx_description
1 polymer ?
#
loop_
_entity_poly.entity_id
_entity_poly.type
_entity_poly.pdbx_seq_one_letter_code
_entity_poly.pdbx_strand_id
1 'polypeptide(L)'
;MALCVLIAAGGTAGHINPALAIAGALKQARPDADIHFAGRREGMEYGLVTKAGYPFHHIEVNGIQRKLSLKNIARNAEALYHLALAGPRAKAILRQVKPDLVIGCGGYVSGPVVRAAAKMGIKTAIH
;
A
#
# COMPACT_ATOMS: atom_id res chain seq x y z
N MET A 1 7.36 20.09 -12.68
CA MET A 1 6.32 19.05 -12.44
C MET A 1 6.35 18.62 -10.99
N ALA A 2 5.18 18.46 -10.40
CA ALA A 2 5.08 18.01 -9.03
C ALA A 2 5.54 16.56 -8.88
N LEU A 3 6.27 16.26 -7.80
CA LEU A 3 6.64 14.89 -7.46
C LEU A 3 5.38 14.12 -7.00
N CYS A 4 5.07 13.02 -7.66
CA CYS A 4 3.96 12.15 -7.29
C CYS A 4 4.49 10.90 -6.59
N VAL A 5 4.01 10.65 -5.38
CA VAL A 5 4.46 9.54 -4.53
C VAL A 5 3.25 8.72 -4.09
N LEU A 6 3.35 7.41 -4.22
CA LEU A 6 2.37 6.47 -3.67
C LEU A 6 3.03 5.70 -2.51
N ILE A 7 2.41 5.74 -1.34
CA ILE A 7 2.88 5.05 -0.15
C ILE A 7 1.93 3.89 0.17
N ALA A 8 2.47 2.69 0.25
CA ALA A 8 1.71 1.49 0.58
C ALA A 8 2.04 1.08 2.01
N ALA A 9 1.04 1.04 2.87
CA ALA A 9 1.17 0.63 4.27
C ALA A 9 -0.15 0.09 4.76
N GLY A 10 -0.11 -0.84 5.68
CA GLY A 10 -1.35 -1.36 6.22
C GLY A 10 -1.17 -2.38 7.33
N GLY A 11 -2.28 -2.74 7.94
CA GLY A 11 -2.38 -3.78 8.95
C GLY A 11 -2.22 -3.29 10.37
N THR A 12 -1.19 -2.53 10.68
CA THR A 12 -0.91 -2.06 12.03
C THR A 12 -0.47 -0.60 12.08
N ALA A 13 -0.65 0.04 13.22
CA ALA A 13 -0.15 1.38 13.46
C ALA A 13 1.38 1.45 13.33
N GLY A 14 2.08 0.35 13.60
CA GLY A 14 3.52 0.27 13.43
C GLY A 14 4.00 0.43 11.99
N HIS A 15 3.14 0.14 11.01
CA HIS A 15 3.42 0.38 9.60
C HIS A 15 2.88 1.74 9.14
N ILE A 16 1.73 2.15 9.64
CA ILE A 16 1.02 3.35 9.17
C ILE A 16 1.66 4.62 9.72
N ASN A 17 2.06 4.64 10.99
CA ASN A 17 2.66 5.83 11.60
C ASN A 17 3.97 6.24 10.92
N PRO A 18 4.93 5.32 10.64
CA PRO A 18 6.10 5.68 9.85
C PRO A 18 5.73 6.19 8.45
N ALA A 19 4.72 5.61 7.81
CA ALA A 19 4.27 6.05 6.49
C ALA A 19 3.75 7.49 6.52
N LEU A 20 2.96 7.84 7.52
CA LEU A 20 2.47 9.21 7.71
C LEU A 20 3.61 10.18 8.05
N ALA A 21 4.59 9.74 8.83
CA ALA A 21 5.76 10.56 9.14
C ALA A 21 6.59 10.86 7.87
N ILE A 22 6.77 9.86 7.01
CA ILE A 22 7.45 10.02 5.72
C ILE A 22 6.68 11.01 4.84
N ALA A 23 5.35 10.86 4.77
CA ALA A 23 4.50 11.77 3.99
C ALA A 23 4.62 13.22 4.48
N GLY A 24 4.62 13.41 5.80
CA GLY A 24 4.80 14.73 6.40
C GLY A 24 6.15 15.35 6.07
N ALA A 25 7.21 14.56 6.16
CA ALA A 25 8.57 15.01 5.83
C ALA A 25 8.69 15.37 4.34
N LEU A 26 8.09 14.57 3.46
CA LEU A 26 8.07 14.87 2.02
C LEU A 26 7.32 16.16 1.72
N LYS A 27 6.20 16.40 2.38
CA LYS A 27 5.44 17.66 2.22
C LYS A 27 6.21 18.87 2.70
N GLN A 28 6.99 18.74 3.77
CA GLN A 28 7.86 19.83 4.23
C GLN A 28 8.98 20.13 3.23
N ALA A 29 9.61 19.08 2.69
CA ALA A 29 10.71 19.23 1.74
C ALA A 29 10.21 19.66 0.35
N ARG A 30 9.04 19.17 -0.05
CA ARG A 30 8.43 19.44 -1.35
C ARG A 30 6.94 19.74 -1.17
N PRO A 31 6.59 21.02 -0.85
CA PRO A 31 5.17 21.38 -0.60
C PRO A 31 4.23 21.12 -1.77
N ASP A 32 4.74 21.07 -2.99
CA ASP A 32 3.99 20.76 -4.21
C ASP A 32 3.84 19.25 -4.45
N ALA A 33 4.44 18.39 -3.61
CA ALA A 33 4.37 16.94 -3.81
C ALA A 33 2.93 16.45 -3.72
N ASP A 34 2.57 15.58 -4.67
CA ASP A 34 1.28 14.90 -4.71
C ASP A 34 1.44 13.51 -4.08
N ILE A 35 0.93 13.35 -2.86
CA ILE A 35 1.14 12.14 -2.07
C ILE A 35 -0.17 11.38 -1.95
N HIS A 36 -0.15 10.12 -2.39
CA HIS A 36 -1.26 9.19 -2.33
C HIS A 36 -0.90 8.00 -1.44
N PHE A 37 -1.90 7.33 -0.89
CA PHE A 37 -1.72 6.11 -0.13
C PHE A 37 -2.50 4.96 -0.75
N ALA A 38 -1.99 3.76 -0.61
CA ALA A 38 -2.67 2.52 -0.94
C ALA A 38 -2.77 1.64 0.29
N GLY A 39 -3.93 1.07 0.53
CA GLY A 39 -4.19 0.21 1.67
C GLY A 39 -5.56 -0.42 1.60
N ARG A 40 -5.96 -1.09 2.68
CA ARG A 40 -7.28 -1.70 2.78
C ARG A 40 -8.25 -0.74 3.43
N ARG A 41 -9.43 -0.57 2.82
CA ARG A 41 -10.47 0.30 3.38
C ARG A 41 -10.96 -0.19 4.74
N GLU A 42 -10.96 -1.50 4.95
CA GLU A 42 -11.38 -2.15 6.20
C GLU A 42 -10.28 -2.11 7.28
N GLY A 43 -9.06 -1.75 6.91
CA GLY A 43 -7.96 -1.61 7.86
C GLY A 43 -7.94 -0.25 8.54
N MET A 44 -7.12 -0.13 9.59
CA MET A 44 -6.99 1.14 10.31
C MET A 44 -6.31 2.23 9.47
N GLU A 45 -5.61 1.85 8.41
CA GLU A 45 -4.95 2.79 7.50
C GLU A 45 -5.91 3.77 6.85
N TYR A 46 -7.11 3.31 6.47
CA TYR A 46 -8.09 4.16 5.81
C TYR A 46 -8.47 5.37 6.66
N GLY A 47 -8.81 5.12 7.93
CA GLY A 47 -9.18 6.20 8.84
C GLY A 47 -8.03 7.16 9.14
N LEU A 48 -6.84 6.63 9.39
CA LEU A 48 -5.68 7.44 9.73
C LEU A 48 -5.19 8.29 8.56
N VAL A 49 -5.17 7.71 7.35
CA VAL A 49 -4.71 8.39 6.14
C VAL A 49 -5.71 9.47 5.71
N THR A 50 -7.00 9.15 5.69
CA THR A 50 -8.04 10.11 5.28
C THR A 50 -8.16 11.26 6.27
N LYS A 51 -8.01 10.99 7.57
CA LYS A 51 -7.96 12.03 8.60
C LYS A 51 -6.78 12.98 8.39
N ALA A 52 -5.65 12.46 7.92
CA ALA A 52 -4.48 13.29 7.61
C ALA A 52 -4.62 14.08 6.30
N GLY A 53 -5.67 13.81 5.51
CA GLY A 53 -5.99 14.56 4.30
C GLY A 53 -5.37 14.06 3.01
N TYR A 54 -4.82 12.83 2.99
CA TYR A 54 -4.24 12.26 1.79
C TYR A 54 -5.25 11.45 0.99
N PRO A 55 -5.19 11.46 -0.35
CA PRO A 55 -5.96 10.54 -1.18
C PRO A 55 -5.62 9.08 -0.85
N PHE A 56 -6.65 8.25 -0.78
CA PHE A 56 -6.52 6.84 -0.42
C PHE A 56 -7.06 5.95 -1.53
N HIS A 57 -6.26 4.96 -1.94
CA HIS A 57 -6.62 3.98 -2.95
C HIS A 57 -6.78 2.62 -2.29
N HIS A 58 -7.98 2.06 -2.39
CA HIS A 58 -8.27 0.76 -1.79
C HIS A 58 -7.68 -0.37 -2.63
N ILE A 59 -6.98 -1.28 -1.96
CA ILE A 59 -6.56 -2.55 -2.55
C ILE A 59 -6.94 -3.68 -1.60
N GLU A 60 -7.62 -4.69 -2.13
CA GLU A 60 -8.06 -5.82 -1.33
C GLU A 60 -6.98 -6.89 -1.29
N VAL A 61 -6.37 -7.07 -0.12
CA VAL A 61 -5.34 -8.07 0.14
C VAL A 61 -5.56 -8.63 1.53
N ASN A 62 -5.59 -9.96 1.66
CA ASN A 62 -5.70 -10.64 2.93
C ASN A 62 -4.41 -11.39 3.25
N GLY A 63 -4.03 -11.40 4.51
CA GLY A 63 -2.86 -12.15 4.97
C GLY A 63 -3.11 -13.64 5.07
N ILE A 64 -2.05 -14.42 4.91
CA ILE A 64 -2.10 -15.87 5.06
C ILE A 64 -1.99 -16.22 6.55
N GLN A 65 -2.88 -17.08 7.03
CA GLN A 65 -2.82 -17.55 8.41
C GLN A 65 -1.76 -18.65 8.57
N ARG A 66 -0.96 -18.54 9.64
CA ARG A 66 0.19 -19.44 9.87
C ARG A 66 -0.18 -20.81 10.40
N LYS A 67 -1.36 -20.98 11.01
CA LYS A 67 -1.79 -22.28 11.58
C LYS A 67 -2.47 -23.13 10.51
N LEU A 68 -1.95 -24.33 10.30
CA LEU A 68 -2.54 -25.32 9.41
C LEU A 68 -3.65 -26.08 10.12
N SER A 69 -4.89 -25.66 9.94
CA SER A 69 -6.09 -26.42 10.30
C SER A 69 -7.01 -26.45 9.10
N LEU A 70 -8.01 -27.34 9.08
CA LEU A 70 -8.98 -27.41 7.97
C LEU A 70 -9.68 -26.07 7.74
N LYS A 71 -10.00 -25.34 8.83
CA LYS A 71 -10.55 -23.99 8.73
C LYS A 71 -9.56 -23.02 8.10
N ASN A 72 -8.27 -23.14 8.45
CA ASN A 72 -7.24 -22.26 7.96
C ASN A 72 -6.85 -22.57 6.50
N ILE A 73 -7.01 -23.82 6.04
CA ILE A 73 -6.77 -24.16 4.64
C ILE A 73 -7.74 -23.43 3.73
N ALA A 74 -9.04 -23.40 4.07
CA ALA A 74 -10.03 -22.66 3.30
C ALA A 74 -9.76 -21.16 3.31
N ARG A 75 -9.42 -20.60 4.47
CA ARG A 75 -9.05 -19.17 4.60
C ARG A 75 -7.76 -18.85 3.84
N ASN A 76 -6.78 -19.75 3.87
CA ASN A 76 -5.53 -19.57 3.15
C ASN A 76 -5.72 -19.67 1.64
N ALA A 77 -6.62 -20.51 1.16
CA ALA A 77 -6.98 -20.56 -0.26
C ALA A 77 -7.60 -19.24 -0.73
N GLU A 78 -8.50 -18.66 0.06
CA GLU A 78 -9.07 -17.35 -0.20
C GLU A 78 -7.99 -16.25 -0.17
N ALA A 79 -7.11 -16.29 0.83
CA ALA A 79 -6.01 -15.35 0.95
C ALA A 79 -5.06 -15.45 -0.25
N LEU A 80 -4.75 -16.66 -0.72
CA LEU A 80 -3.93 -16.88 -1.91
C LEU A 80 -4.61 -16.35 -3.17
N TYR A 81 -5.92 -16.51 -3.29
CA TYR A 81 -6.70 -15.94 -4.39
C TYR A 81 -6.58 -14.41 -4.43
N HIS A 82 -6.82 -13.76 -3.30
CA HIS A 82 -6.68 -12.30 -3.20
C HIS A 82 -5.23 -11.86 -3.44
N LEU A 83 -4.26 -12.63 -2.96
CA LEU A 83 -2.85 -12.33 -3.19
C LEU A 83 -2.50 -12.43 -4.68
N ALA A 84 -3.02 -13.45 -5.38
CA ALA A 84 -2.83 -13.61 -6.82
C ALA A 84 -3.43 -12.43 -7.61
N LEU A 85 -4.58 -11.89 -7.16
CA LEU A 85 -5.22 -10.74 -7.78
C LEU A 85 -4.59 -9.40 -7.35
N ALA A 86 -3.78 -9.39 -6.30
CA ALA A 86 -3.17 -8.16 -5.79
C ALA A 86 -2.25 -7.50 -6.82
N GLY A 87 -1.53 -8.29 -7.62
CA GLY A 87 -0.68 -7.76 -8.69
C GLY A 87 -1.45 -6.93 -9.71
N PRO A 88 -2.48 -7.50 -10.37
CA PRO A 88 -3.33 -6.73 -11.28
C PRO A 88 -4.03 -5.54 -10.62
N ARG A 89 -4.50 -5.68 -9.39
CA ARG A 89 -5.12 -4.59 -8.63
C ARG A 89 -4.13 -3.46 -8.36
N ALA A 90 -2.91 -3.80 -7.95
CA ALA A 90 -1.84 -2.83 -7.73
C ALA A 90 -1.48 -2.11 -9.04
N LYS A 91 -1.36 -2.83 -10.15
CA LYS A 91 -1.10 -2.24 -11.46
C LYS A 91 -2.17 -1.23 -11.86
N ALA A 92 -3.44 -1.54 -11.59
CA ALA A 92 -4.54 -0.62 -11.89
C ALA A 92 -4.39 0.71 -11.14
N ILE A 93 -4.04 0.65 -9.85
CA ILE A 93 -3.78 1.84 -9.04
C ILE A 93 -2.58 2.62 -9.59
N LEU A 94 -1.49 1.92 -9.90
CA LEU A 94 -0.27 2.55 -10.43
C LEU A 94 -0.50 3.23 -11.78
N ARG A 95 -1.34 2.65 -12.64
CA ARG A 95 -1.71 3.26 -13.92
C ARG A 95 -2.59 4.50 -13.74
N GLN A 96 -3.42 4.50 -12.70
CA GLN A 96 -4.29 5.64 -12.38
C GLN A 96 -3.50 6.78 -11.75
N VAL A 97 -2.66 6.48 -10.75
CA VAL A 97 -1.91 7.49 -9.99
C VAL A 97 -0.68 7.97 -10.76
N LYS A 98 -0.01 7.09 -11.48
CA LYS A 98 1.24 7.36 -12.23
C LYS A 98 2.32 7.97 -11.33
N PRO A 99 2.69 7.30 -10.22
CA PRO A 99 3.66 7.84 -9.29
C PRO A 99 5.08 7.81 -9.87
N ASP A 100 5.88 8.78 -9.46
CA ASP A 100 7.32 8.81 -9.73
C ASP A 100 8.09 7.91 -8.79
N LEU A 101 7.55 7.69 -7.59
CA LEU A 101 8.16 6.89 -6.54
C LEU A 101 7.07 6.14 -5.77
N VAL A 102 7.34 4.88 -5.48
CA VAL A 102 6.49 4.05 -4.62
C VAL A 102 7.26 3.67 -3.36
N ILE A 103 6.69 3.93 -2.20
CA ILE A 103 7.30 3.60 -0.91
C ILE A 103 6.49 2.52 -0.22
N GLY A 104 7.13 1.42 0.16
CA GLY A 104 6.51 0.35 0.93
C GLY A 104 6.89 0.46 2.40
N CYS A 105 5.89 0.57 3.28
CA CYS A 105 6.10 0.72 4.73
C CYS A 105 5.63 -0.50 5.52
N GLY A 106 5.46 -1.64 4.88
CA GLY A 106 5.09 -2.89 5.53
C GLY A 106 3.60 -3.23 5.44
N GLY A 107 3.27 -4.42 5.91
CA GLY A 107 1.92 -4.97 5.80
C GLY A 107 1.69 -5.72 4.48
N TYR A 108 0.52 -6.36 4.38
CA TYR A 108 0.19 -7.21 3.22
C TYR A 108 0.03 -6.41 1.93
N VAL A 109 -0.25 -5.13 2.02
CA VAL A 109 -0.45 -4.25 0.86
C VAL A 109 0.88 -3.85 0.23
N SER A 110 1.91 -3.64 1.06
CA SER A 110 3.20 -3.11 0.65
C SER A 110 3.89 -4.00 -0.40
N GLY A 111 3.98 -5.30 -0.16
CA GLY A 111 4.66 -6.23 -1.06
C GLY A 111 4.12 -6.21 -2.48
N PRO A 112 2.81 -6.47 -2.69
CA PRO A 112 2.23 -6.45 -4.04
C PRO A 112 2.39 -5.12 -4.76
N VAL A 113 2.22 -4.00 -4.08
CA VAL A 113 2.32 -2.67 -4.69
C VAL A 113 3.76 -2.36 -5.10
N VAL A 114 4.74 -2.61 -4.22
CA VAL A 114 6.15 -2.40 -4.52
C VAL A 114 6.62 -3.30 -5.66
N ARG A 115 6.21 -4.58 -5.64
CA ARG A 115 6.57 -5.53 -6.70
C ARG A 115 6.00 -5.10 -8.06
N ALA A 116 4.74 -4.70 -8.10
CA ALA A 116 4.11 -4.22 -9.33
C ALA A 116 4.81 -2.96 -9.85
N ALA A 117 5.14 -2.02 -8.97
CA ALA A 117 5.87 -0.81 -9.34
C ALA A 117 7.24 -1.13 -9.93
N ALA A 118 7.99 -2.03 -9.29
CA ALA A 118 9.30 -2.44 -9.79
C ALA A 118 9.21 -3.06 -11.18
N LYS A 119 8.20 -3.92 -11.42
CA LYS A 119 7.97 -4.53 -12.74
C LYS A 119 7.60 -3.50 -13.80
N MET A 120 6.97 -2.40 -13.42
CA MET A 120 6.61 -1.32 -14.33
C MET A 120 7.74 -0.30 -14.53
N GLY A 121 8.90 -0.50 -13.92
CA GLY A 121 10.03 0.40 -14.02
C GLY A 121 9.91 1.66 -13.18
N ILE A 122 9.00 1.69 -12.22
CA ILE A 122 8.83 2.81 -11.29
C ILE A 122 9.84 2.67 -10.14
N LYS A 123 10.45 3.77 -9.73
CA LYS A 123 11.38 3.77 -8.60
C LYS A 123 10.66 3.35 -7.31
N THR A 124 11.31 2.51 -6.51
CA THR A 124 10.75 1.99 -5.27
C THR A 124 11.70 2.24 -4.10
N ALA A 125 11.12 2.41 -2.92
CA ALA A 125 11.84 2.48 -1.66
C ALA A 125 11.07 1.65 -0.62
N ILE A 126 11.79 1.10 0.34
CA ILE A 126 11.22 0.27 1.41
C ILE A 126 11.69 0.83 2.75
N HIS A 127 10.74 0.97 3.65
CA HIS A 127 11.02 1.36 5.05
C HIS A 127 10.85 0.13 5.96
#